data_bdf88a17b67a6ba000c861ece4c35286
#
_entry.id   bdf88a17b67a6ba000c861ece4c35286
#
_cell.length_a   1.000
_cell.length_b   1.000
_cell.length_c   1.000
_cell.angle_alpha   90.00
_cell.angle_beta   90.00
_cell.angle_gamma   90.00
#
_symmetry.space_group_name_H-M   'P 1'
#
loop_
_entity.id
_entity.type
_entity.pdbx_description
1 polymer ?
#
loop_
_entity_poly.entity_id
_entity_poly.type
_entity_poly.pdbx_seq_one_letter_code
_entity_poly.pdbx_strand_id
1 'polypeptide(L)'
;MNTKIRLACLAAVTLVAGLSACNNGNSSSNISTETKSAPAVQATLKLPDGFSAMIVADSLGHLRHIAINTNGDVYVSLSSLNDGKGIYMLSDTNKDGSLDKKTGFADYPGTGIAIKNGYLYSASNSGVFRYKLDDKGVVIDTGKAEEIVKGLVDRKRDNSKSIAIDDQNNLYVTVGSYSDACRQEGSGKGIPGCPLLDSVGGVWQFKADKLHQSYGDAVHYATGIKNAVGLAWNTNTHSLFATQHGRGQFDDKYPQYYTSKQSQELPAETLYELHQGSDAGWPFVYYDPFQKKLILAPEYGGDGKETGSKKYQDPIAAFPAHLAPDDLLFYTGSMFPEKYKNGAFIAFHGQSPALKKGYLVAFVPFKDGKPSGEWEIFADNFAGVDLKDSTGIIQHRPTGLAQGPDGALYVSDDLKGDIFRIAYNNGKK
;
A
#
# COMPACT_ATOMS: atom_id res chain seq x y z
N MET A 1 18.24 -25.34 -57.16
CA MET A 1 19.62 -24.93 -57.54
C MET A 1 20.30 -24.58 -56.24
N ASN A 2 20.97 -25.54 -55.64
CA ASN A 2 22.44 -25.69 -55.55
C ASN A 2 23.10 -24.40 -55.03
N THR A 3 23.80 -24.34 -53.89
CA THR A 3 25.02 -25.09 -53.62
C THR A 3 25.41 -25.01 -52.15
N LYS A 4 25.85 -26.14 -51.60
CA LYS A 4 26.53 -26.32 -50.32
C LYS A 4 27.97 -25.77 -50.39
N ILE A 5 28.51 -25.21 -49.32
CA ILE A 5 29.95 -25.33 -49.04
C ILE A 5 30.15 -25.63 -47.56
N ARG A 6 30.77 -26.78 -47.31
CA ARG A 6 31.39 -27.21 -46.04
C ARG A 6 32.85 -26.71 -46.05
N LEU A 7 33.36 -26.34 -44.92
CA LEU A 7 34.80 -26.53 -44.63
C LEU A 7 34.98 -26.85 -43.14
N ALA A 8 35.67 -27.96 -42.94
CA ALA A 8 36.18 -28.46 -41.67
C ALA A 8 37.67 -28.19 -41.60
N CYS A 9 38.23 -28.16 -40.40
CA CYS A 9 39.61 -28.51 -40.02
C CYS A 9 39.90 -27.79 -38.67
N LEU A 10 40.63 -28.21 -37.70
CA LEU A 10 41.29 -29.48 -37.32
C LEU A 10 41.74 -29.31 -35.87
N ALA A 11 41.84 -30.38 -35.14
CA ALA A 11 42.21 -30.51 -33.73
C ALA A 11 43.67 -30.18 -33.46
N ALA A 12 43.95 -29.77 -32.21
CA ALA A 12 45.24 -30.09 -31.57
C ALA A 12 45.03 -30.38 -30.10
N VAL A 13 45.29 -31.61 -29.73
CA VAL A 13 45.36 -32.19 -28.39
C VAL A 13 46.76 -31.92 -27.83
N THR A 14 46.87 -31.44 -26.60
CA THR A 14 48.08 -31.68 -25.78
C THR A 14 47.64 -32.09 -24.38
N LEU A 15 47.98 -33.32 -24.08
CA LEU A 15 47.83 -34.02 -22.80
C LEU A 15 49.06 -33.68 -21.95
N VAL A 16 48.84 -33.23 -20.70
CA VAL A 16 49.88 -33.40 -19.65
C VAL A 16 49.16 -33.93 -18.40
N ALA A 17 49.48 -35.15 -18.03
CA ALA A 17 49.09 -35.79 -16.79
C ALA A 17 50.03 -35.37 -15.68
N GLY A 18 49.48 -35.15 -14.49
CA GLY A 18 50.20 -35.01 -13.20
C GLY A 18 49.31 -35.37 -12.05
N LEU A 19 49.65 -36.49 -11.41
CA LEU A 19 48.93 -37.17 -10.34
C LEU A 19 49.11 -36.57 -8.95
N SER A 20 48.09 -36.81 -8.14
CA SER A 20 48.08 -37.02 -6.64
C SER A 20 48.04 -35.77 -5.78
N ALA A 21 47.21 -35.66 -4.76
CA ALA A 21 46.71 -36.58 -3.78
C ALA A 21 45.51 -35.99 -3.00
N CYS A 22 44.75 -36.87 -2.39
CA CYS A 22 43.61 -36.63 -1.48
C CYS A 22 43.94 -35.70 -0.29
N ASN A 23 42.98 -34.81 0.06
CA ASN A 23 42.46 -34.88 1.42
C ASN A 23 41.09 -34.21 1.57
N ASN A 24 40.28 -34.81 2.42
CA ASN A 24 38.92 -34.47 2.82
C ASN A 24 38.78 -33.11 3.46
N GLY A 25 37.65 -32.46 3.23
CA GLY A 25 37.21 -31.31 4.01
C GLY A 25 36.00 -30.64 3.37
N ASN A 26 34.80 -31.26 3.48
CA ASN A 26 33.54 -30.57 3.18
C ASN A 26 33.36 -29.45 4.21
N SER A 27 33.45 -28.22 3.75
CA SER A 27 32.89 -27.06 4.43
C SER A 27 32.32 -26.17 3.32
N SER A 28 31.04 -26.34 3.06
CA SER A 28 30.26 -25.36 2.28
C SER A 28 30.15 -24.08 3.12
N SER A 29 31.10 -23.19 2.98
CA SER A 29 30.98 -21.82 3.45
C SER A 29 30.02 -21.11 2.49
N ASN A 30 28.77 -20.96 2.94
CA ASN A 30 27.87 -19.95 2.39
C ASN A 30 28.54 -18.58 2.61
N ILE A 31 29.21 -18.07 1.61
CA ILE A 31 29.63 -16.68 1.58
C ILE A 31 28.36 -15.89 1.32
N SER A 32 27.67 -15.47 2.40
CA SER A 32 26.77 -14.35 2.33
C SER A 32 27.63 -13.12 2.01
N THR A 33 27.55 -12.64 0.80
CA THR A 33 28.07 -11.30 0.47
C THR A 33 27.25 -10.29 1.28
N GLU A 34 27.79 -9.86 2.42
CA GLU A 34 27.34 -8.67 3.12
C GLU A 34 27.60 -7.49 2.19
N THR A 35 26.59 -7.09 1.42
CA THR A 35 26.57 -5.77 0.78
C THR A 35 26.39 -4.77 1.91
N LYS A 36 27.46 -4.07 2.27
CA LYS A 36 27.41 -2.94 3.19
C LYS A 36 26.44 -1.92 2.59
N SER A 37 25.29 -1.67 3.23
CA SER A 37 24.36 -0.62 2.80
C SER A 37 25.06 0.74 2.89
N ALA A 38 24.67 1.67 2.02
CA ALA A 38 25.13 3.05 2.13
C ALA A 38 24.59 3.68 3.43
N PRO A 39 25.32 4.62 4.05
CA PRO A 39 24.80 5.33 5.23
C PRO A 39 23.53 6.08 4.87
N ALA A 40 22.64 6.26 5.87
CA ALA A 40 21.38 7.00 5.70
C ALA A 40 21.61 8.39 5.10
N VAL A 41 20.85 8.73 4.07
CA VAL A 41 21.02 9.96 3.28
C VAL A 41 19.89 10.95 3.60
N GLN A 42 20.24 12.23 3.76
CA GLN A 42 19.25 13.30 3.94
C GLN A 42 18.31 13.36 2.74
N ALA A 43 17.00 13.22 2.99
CA ALA A 43 15.97 13.36 1.97
C ALA A 43 15.60 14.82 1.72
N THR A 44 15.26 15.16 0.47
CA THR A 44 14.89 16.53 0.05
C THR A 44 13.39 16.81 0.15
N LEU A 45 12.70 16.18 1.12
CA LEU A 45 11.27 16.41 1.34
C LEU A 45 11.02 17.81 1.91
N LYS A 46 9.85 18.37 1.58
CA LYS A 46 9.32 19.58 2.21
C LYS A 46 8.46 19.16 3.39
N LEU A 47 8.90 19.51 4.58
CA LEU A 47 8.31 19.14 5.87
C LEU A 47 7.98 20.39 6.70
N PRO A 48 7.09 20.30 7.68
CA PRO A 48 6.90 21.36 8.67
C PRO A 48 8.18 21.63 9.49
N ASP A 49 8.26 22.81 10.10
CA ASP A 49 9.40 23.20 10.91
C ASP A 49 9.70 22.20 12.04
N GLY A 50 10.97 21.92 12.26
CA GLY A 50 11.45 20.99 13.27
C GLY A 50 11.48 19.52 12.83
N PHE A 51 10.94 19.19 11.66
CA PHE A 51 11.04 17.85 11.08
C PHE A 51 12.23 17.69 10.14
N SER A 52 12.73 16.47 10.07
CA SER A 52 13.75 16.05 9.08
C SER A 52 13.40 14.68 8.53
N ALA A 53 13.87 14.38 7.33
CA ALA A 53 13.70 13.08 6.69
C ALA A 53 15.05 12.52 6.23
N MET A 54 15.23 11.22 6.43
CA MET A 54 16.38 10.44 5.94
C MET A 54 15.87 9.29 5.07
N ILE A 55 16.58 8.92 4.02
CA ILE A 55 16.44 7.64 3.33
C ILE A 55 17.25 6.63 4.14
N VAL A 56 16.60 5.65 4.73
CA VAL A 56 17.22 4.67 5.65
C VAL A 56 17.43 3.31 5.00
N ALA A 57 16.84 3.08 3.85
CA ALA A 57 17.08 1.94 2.95
C ALA A 57 16.71 2.34 1.53
N ASP A 58 17.32 1.72 0.53
CA ASP A 58 17.09 2.00 -0.89
C ASP A 58 17.09 0.73 -1.76
N SER A 59 16.70 0.88 -3.02
CA SER A 59 16.83 -0.14 -4.07
C SER A 59 16.15 -1.48 -3.73
N LEU A 60 15.08 -1.46 -2.96
CA LEU A 60 14.39 -2.67 -2.49
C LEU A 60 13.34 -3.19 -3.49
N GLY A 61 13.07 -2.50 -4.59
CA GLY A 61 12.04 -2.85 -5.57
C GLY A 61 10.72 -2.10 -5.33
N HIS A 62 9.62 -2.65 -5.81
CA HIS A 62 8.30 -2.00 -5.74
C HIS A 62 7.65 -2.22 -4.37
N LEU A 63 7.98 -1.36 -3.41
CA LEU A 63 7.50 -1.45 -2.04
C LEU A 63 6.01 -1.15 -1.94
N ARG A 64 5.35 -1.77 -0.95
CA ARG A 64 3.97 -1.51 -0.56
C ARG A 64 3.91 -1.17 0.94
N HIS A 65 2.97 -1.76 1.68
CA HIS A 65 2.82 -1.47 3.10
C HIS A 65 4.02 -1.95 3.92
N ILE A 66 4.19 -1.34 5.06
CA ILE A 66 5.34 -1.46 5.94
C ILE A 66 4.86 -1.68 7.37
N ALA A 67 5.54 -2.53 8.13
CA ALA A 67 5.29 -2.76 9.55
C ALA A 67 6.63 -2.76 10.30
N ILE A 68 6.64 -2.22 11.51
CA ILE A 68 7.87 -2.09 12.31
C ILE A 68 7.66 -2.81 13.64
N ASN A 69 8.63 -3.65 14.03
CA ASN A 69 8.57 -4.34 15.32
C ASN A 69 9.09 -3.44 16.47
N THR A 70 9.00 -3.95 17.68
CA THR A 70 9.44 -3.22 18.90
C THR A 70 10.94 -2.95 18.97
N ASN A 71 11.76 -3.68 18.19
CA ASN A 71 13.21 -3.47 18.10
C ASN A 71 13.60 -2.41 17.06
N GLY A 72 12.64 -1.97 16.21
CA GLY A 72 12.90 -1.06 15.11
C GLY A 72 13.20 -1.76 13.78
N ASP A 73 13.16 -3.11 13.71
CA ASP A 73 13.27 -3.81 12.44
C ASP A 73 12.03 -3.55 11.58
N VAL A 74 12.26 -3.33 10.31
CA VAL A 74 11.24 -2.95 9.33
C VAL A 74 10.90 -4.16 8.46
N TYR A 75 9.62 -4.52 8.40
CA TYR A 75 9.06 -5.45 7.43
C TYR A 75 8.36 -4.69 6.34
N VAL A 76 8.63 -5.01 5.08
CA VAL A 76 7.99 -4.37 3.93
C VAL A 76 7.58 -5.42 2.90
N SER A 77 6.33 -5.31 2.41
CA SER A 77 5.81 -6.11 1.31
C SER A 77 6.12 -5.46 -0.05
N LEU A 78 6.17 -6.28 -1.09
CA LEU A 78 6.44 -5.86 -2.47
C LEU A 78 5.28 -6.21 -3.38
N SER A 79 4.91 -5.30 -4.29
CA SER A 79 3.88 -5.57 -5.32
C SER A 79 4.36 -6.49 -6.45
N SER A 80 5.66 -6.69 -6.57
CA SER A 80 6.31 -7.67 -7.46
C SER A 80 7.54 -8.24 -6.77
N LEU A 81 7.86 -9.49 -7.07
CA LEU A 81 9.03 -10.14 -6.47
C LEU A 81 10.33 -9.43 -6.86
N ASN A 82 11.20 -9.24 -5.88
CA ASN A 82 12.57 -8.81 -6.08
C ASN A 82 13.51 -9.92 -5.58
N ASP A 83 14.41 -10.42 -6.43
CA ASP A 83 15.23 -11.61 -6.16
C ASP A 83 14.41 -12.84 -5.74
N GLY A 84 13.19 -13.00 -6.28
CA GLY A 84 12.26 -14.07 -5.94
C GLY A 84 11.61 -13.93 -4.56
N LYS A 85 11.69 -12.75 -3.93
CA LYS A 85 11.15 -12.47 -2.59
C LYS A 85 10.08 -11.39 -2.64
N GLY A 86 9.01 -11.58 -1.87
CA GLY A 86 7.89 -10.65 -1.77
C GLY A 86 7.85 -9.86 -0.46
N ILE A 87 8.70 -10.24 0.51
CA ILE A 87 8.83 -9.52 1.79
C ILE A 87 10.31 -9.36 2.11
N TYR A 88 10.69 -8.18 2.57
CA TYR A 88 11.98 -7.96 3.22
C TYR A 88 11.80 -7.60 4.69
N MET A 89 12.68 -8.16 5.52
CA MET A 89 12.97 -7.68 6.87
C MET A 89 14.31 -6.93 6.81
N LEU A 90 14.32 -5.73 7.35
CA LEU A 90 15.45 -4.82 7.35
C LEU A 90 15.79 -4.44 8.78
N SER A 91 17.08 -4.42 9.14
CA SER A 91 17.56 -4.09 10.49
C SER A 91 18.73 -3.13 10.42
N ASP A 92 18.82 -2.22 11.38
CA ASP A 92 19.98 -1.38 11.64
C ASP A 92 20.87 -2.11 12.67
N THR A 93 21.91 -2.82 12.19
CA THR A 93 22.74 -3.67 13.06
C THR A 93 23.86 -2.92 13.74
N ASN A 94 24.28 -1.79 13.19
CA ASN A 94 25.39 -0.95 13.68
C ASN A 94 24.91 0.32 14.40
N LYS A 95 23.61 0.60 14.41
CA LYS A 95 22.93 1.74 15.05
C LYS A 95 23.36 3.10 14.48
N ASP A 96 23.62 3.15 13.17
CA ASP A 96 23.95 4.41 12.47
C ASP A 96 22.74 5.09 11.84
N GLY A 97 21.55 4.49 11.97
CA GLY A 97 20.28 4.97 11.42
C GLY A 97 19.96 4.46 10.01
N SER A 98 20.86 3.66 9.42
CA SER A 98 20.65 2.97 8.15
C SER A 98 20.23 1.51 8.39
N LEU A 99 19.27 1.01 7.61
CA LEU A 99 18.84 -0.39 7.68
C LEU A 99 19.82 -1.26 6.86
N ASP A 100 20.96 -1.61 7.46
CA ASP A 100 22.14 -2.20 6.80
C ASP A 100 22.03 -3.71 6.56
N LYS A 101 21.09 -4.41 7.19
CA LYS A 101 20.86 -5.84 6.98
C LYS A 101 19.51 -6.11 6.34
N LYS A 102 19.51 -6.86 5.23
CA LYS A 102 18.32 -7.26 4.47
C LYS A 102 18.15 -8.78 4.49
N THR A 103 16.98 -9.27 4.88
CA THR A 103 16.57 -10.68 4.80
C THR A 103 15.28 -10.79 4.00
N GLY A 104 15.32 -11.45 2.84
CA GLY A 104 14.17 -11.64 1.97
C GLY A 104 13.51 -12.99 2.17
N PHE A 105 12.17 -13.04 2.15
CA PHE A 105 11.36 -14.26 2.22
C PHE A 105 10.00 -14.07 1.53
N ALA A 106 9.11 -15.06 1.61
CA ALA A 106 7.86 -15.15 0.85
C ALA A 106 8.08 -15.15 -0.67
N ASP A 107 7.44 -16.05 -1.37
CA ASP A 107 7.52 -16.25 -2.82
C ASP A 107 6.29 -15.69 -3.56
N TYR A 108 5.55 -14.78 -2.91
CA TYR A 108 4.37 -14.13 -3.44
C TYR A 108 4.46 -12.60 -3.31
N PRO A 109 3.97 -11.85 -4.31
CA PRO A 109 3.82 -10.40 -4.20
C PRO A 109 2.57 -10.05 -3.38
N GLY A 110 2.56 -8.86 -2.76
CA GLY A 110 1.43 -8.43 -1.96
C GLY A 110 1.47 -6.97 -1.53
N THR A 111 0.49 -6.59 -0.72
CA THR A 111 0.36 -5.21 -0.22
C THR A 111 0.30 -5.16 1.30
N GLY A 112 -0.72 -5.73 1.91
CA GLY A 112 -0.96 -5.60 3.35
C GLY A 112 0.07 -6.35 4.18
N ILE A 113 0.59 -5.70 5.23
CA ILE A 113 1.49 -6.30 6.21
C ILE A 113 1.19 -5.71 7.59
N ALA A 114 1.19 -6.53 8.64
CA ALA A 114 0.90 -6.09 9.99
C ALA A 114 1.56 -7.00 11.03
N ILE A 115 1.91 -6.46 12.18
CA ILE A 115 2.40 -7.21 13.34
C ILE A 115 1.32 -7.19 14.43
N LYS A 116 0.88 -8.35 14.88
CA LYS A 116 -0.08 -8.46 15.98
C LYS A 116 0.09 -9.81 16.70
N ASN A 117 -0.01 -9.80 18.03
CA ASN A 117 -0.09 -10.99 18.88
C ASN A 117 1.00 -12.06 18.60
N GLY A 118 2.26 -11.62 18.38
CA GLY A 118 3.41 -12.51 18.16
C GLY A 118 3.48 -13.11 16.74
N TYR A 119 2.77 -12.51 15.78
CA TYR A 119 2.81 -12.88 14.37
C TYR A 119 3.01 -11.67 13.46
N LEU A 120 3.73 -11.90 12.36
CA LEU A 120 3.72 -11.06 11.19
C LEU A 120 2.66 -11.59 10.23
N TYR A 121 1.66 -10.80 9.91
CA TYR A 121 0.65 -11.08 8.88
C TYR A 121 1.03 -10.41 7.59
N SER A 122 0.81 -11.09 6.47
CA SER A 122 1.11 -10.57 5.13
C SER A 122 0.05 -11.05 4.15
N ALA A 123 -0.46 -10.13 3.35
CA ALA A 123 -1.41 -10.43 2.29
C ALA A 123 -0.72 -10.57 0.94
N SER A 124 -0.98 -11.68 0.25
CA SER A 124 -0.77 -11.79 -1.20
C SER A 124 -1.96 -11.17 -1.96
N ASN A 125 -1.91 -11.19 -3.29
CA ASN A 125 -3.06 -10.75 -4.10
C ASN A 125 -4.29 -11.67 -4.01
N SER A 126 -4.16 -12.88 -3.44
CA SER A 126 -5.23 -13.89 -3.38
C SER A 126 -5.46 -14.53 -2.01
N GLY A 127 -4.70 -14.12 -1.00
CA GLY A 127 -4.82 -14.71 0.34
C GLY A 127 -4.07 -13.94 1.41
N VAL A 128 -4.14 -14.41 2.65
CA VAL A 128 -3.41 -13.86 3.80
C VAL A 128 -2.65 -14.97 4.50
N PHE A 129 -1.41 -14.71 4.83
CA PHE A 129 -0.50 -15.60 5.53
C PHE A 129 -0.02 -14.97 6.83
N ARG A 130 0.45 -15.79 7.78
CA ARG A 130 1.15 -15.29 8.95
C ARG A 130 2.43 -16.10 9.22
N TYR A 131 3.39 -15.44 9.84
CA TYR A 131 4.66 -16.01 10.28
C TYR A 131 4.81 -15.78 11.77
N LYS A 132 5.21 -16.83 12.52
CA LYS A 132 5.45 -16.70 13.96
C LYS A 132 6.69 -15.87 14.23
N LEU A 133 6.58 -14.94 15.17
CA LEU A 133 7.69 -14.10 15.64
C LEU A 133 8.27 -14.67 16.94
N ASP A 134 9.56 -14.42 17.16
CA ASP A 134 10.21 -14.60 18.46
C ASP A 134 9.91 -13.42 19.41
N ASP A 135 10.46 -13.48 20.62
CA ASP A 135 10.27 -12.44 21.65
C ASP A 135 10.88 -11.07 21.25
N LYS A 136 11.74 -11.05 20.23
CA LYS A 136 12.33 -9.82 19.65
C LYS A 136 11.54 -9.30 18.47
N GLY A 137 10.48 -9.99 18.06
CA GLY A 137 9.68 -9.61 16.89
C GLY A 137 10.31 -10.01 15.55
N VAL A 138 11.24 -10.99 15.56
CA VAL A 138 11.88 -11.53 14.35
C VAL A 138 11.17 -12.82 13.94
N VAL A 139 10.93 -12.99 12.62
CA VAL A 139 10.33 -14.23 12.08
C VAL A 139 11.21 -15.43 12.40
N ILE A 140 10.66 -16.42 13.11
CA ILE A 140 11.39 -17.61 13.57
C ILE A 140 11.80 -18.50 12.40
N ASP A 141 10.88 -18.73 11.45
CA ASP A 141 11.10 -19.58 10.28
C ASP A 141 10.39 -18.99 9.06
N THR A 142 11.17 -18.43 8.17
CA THR A 142 10.66 -17.78 6.93
C THR A 142 10.09 -18.77 5.91
N GLY A 143 10.36 -20.07 6.06
CA GLY A 143 9.81 -21.15 5.24
C GLY A 143 8.47 -21.69 5.72
N LYS A 144 7.98 -21.25 6.90
CA LYS A 144 6.75 -21.76 7.53
C LYS A 144 5.65 -20.69 7.62
N ALA A 145 5.15 -20.29 6.46
CA ALA A 145 3.94 -19.48 6.39
C ALA A 145 2.70 -20.31 6.74
N GLU A 146 1.85 -19.82 7.64
CA GLU A 146 0.52 -20.37 7.91
C GLU A 146 -0.53 -19.62 7.08
N GLU A 147 -1.28 -20.32 6.24
CA GLU A 147 -2.35 -19.72 5.42
C GLU A 147 -3.59 -19.44 6.28
N ILE A 148 -3.94 -18.16 6.43
CA ILE A 148 -5.12 -17.70 7.17
C ILE A 148 -6.34 -17.61 6.26
N VAL A 149 -6.17 -16.97 5.09
CA VAL A 149 -7.25 -16.76 4.12
C VAL A 149 -6.75 -17.15 2.73
N LYS A 150 -7.63 -17.78 1.95
CA LYS A 150 -7.37 -18.18 0.57
C LYS A 150 -8.52 -17.84 -0.36
N GLY A 151 -8.23 -17.81 -1.66
CA GLY A 151 -9.23 -17.70 -2.72
C GLY A 151 -9.85 -16.31 -2.86
N LEU A 152 -9.19 -15.26 -2.36
CA LEU A 152 -9.60 -13.89 -2.63
C LEU A 152 -9.42 -13.55 -4.11
N VAL A 153 -10.31 -12.71 -4.64
CA VAL A 153 -10.30 -12.35 -6.07
C VAL A 153 -9.02 -11.60 -6.42
N ASP A 154 -8.29 -12.12 -7.42
CA ASP A 154 -7.13 -11.48 -8.07
C ASP A 154 -7.39 -11.37 -9.57
N ARG A 155 -7.56 -10.17 -10.10
CA ARG A 155 -7.82 -9.87 -11.51
C ARG A 155 -6.82 -8.85 -12.09
N LYS A 156 -5.64 -8.71 -11.49
CA LYS A 156 -4.53 -7.81 -11.87
C LYS A 156 -4.82 -6.31 -11.75
N ARG A 157 -6.07 -5.88 -11.76
CA ARG A 157 -6.47 -4.50 -11.53
C ARG A 157 -7.07 -4.38 -10.13
N ASP A 158 -6.70 -3.33 -9.39
CA ASP A 158 -7.16 -3.06 -8.03
C ASP A 158 -7.11 -4.32 -7.13
N ASN A 159 -6.05 -5.12 -7.30
CA ASN A 159 -5.91 -6.43 -6.67
C ASN A 159 -5.14 -6.39 -5.33
N SER A 160 -4.73 -5.22 -4.88
CA SER A 160 -4.14 -5.04 -3.55
C SER A 160 -5.07 -5.56 -2.46
N LYS A 161 -4.47 -6.21 -1.45
CA LYS A 161 -5.17 -6.68 -0.25
C LYS A 161 -4.52 -6.00 0.94
N SER A 162 -5.13 -4.91 1.42
CA SER A 162 -4.71 -4.30 2.68
C SER A 162 -5.33 -5.04 3.84
N ILE A 163 -4.63 -5.08 4.97
CA ILE A 163 -5.09 -5.79 6.17
C ILE A 163 -5.02 -4.89 7.39
N ALA A 164 -5.98 -5.06 8.29
CA ALA A 164 -5.94 -4.53 9.64
C ALA A 164 -6.43 -5.60 10.63
N ILE A 165 -5.94 -5.55 11.87
CA ILE A 165 -6.33 -6.51 12.92
C ILE A 165 -6.78 -5.72 14.13
N ASP A 166 -7.99 -6.02 14.61
CA ASP A 166 -8.57 -5.36 15.78
C ASP A 166 -8.12 -5.96 17.12
N ASP A 167 -8.69 -5.44 18.21
CA ASP A 167 -8.36 -5.87 19.55
C ASP A 167 -9.02 -7.19 19.95
N GLN A 168 -10.02 -7.66 19.18
CA GLN A 168 -10.66 -8.97 19.34
C GLN A 168 -10.11 -10.03 18.38
N ASN A 169 -8.94 -9.75 17.77
CA ASN A 169 -8.28 -10.66 16.84
C ASN A 169 -9.09 -10.95 15.55
N ASN A 170 -9.94 -9.99 15.13
CA ASN A 170 -10.55 -10.04 13.82
C ASN A 170 -9.56 -9.45 12.79
N LEU A 171 -9.47 -10.10 11.64
CA LEU A 171 -8.67 -9.72 10.50
C LEU A 171 -9.59 -9.11 9.42
N TYR A 172 -9.38 -7.86 9.10
CA TYR A 172 -10.06 -7.17 8.01
C TYR A 172 -9.19 -7.17 6.76
N VAL A 173 -9.78 -7.53 5.63
CA VAL A 173 -9.07 -7.61 4.35
C VAL A 173 -9.85 -6.85 3.29
N THR A 174 -9.19 -5.93 2.58
CA THR A 174 -9.80 -5.23 1.44
C THR A 174 -9.75 -6.09 0.19
N VAL A 175 -10.79 -6.03 -0.61
CA VAL A 175 -10.79 -6.63 -1.95
C VAL A 175 -11.32 -5.61 -2.94
N GLY A 176 -10.42 -4.98 -3.69
CA GLY A 176 -10.75 -3.96 -4.67
C GLY A 176 -11.45 -4.54 -5.90
N SER A 177 -12.20 -3.69 -6.59
CA SER A 177 -12.92 -4.07 -7.80
C SER A 177 -12.07 -3.88 -9.05
N TYR A 178 -11.97 -4.91 -9.85
CA TYR A 178 -11.33 -4.86 -11.17
C TYR A 178 -12.15 -4.08 -12.23
N SER A 179 -13.34 -3.58 -11.86
CA SER A 179 -14.19 -2.73 -12.69
C SER A 179 -14.28 -1.32 -12.12
N ASP A 180 -14.25 -0.29 -12.98
CA ASP A 180 -14.43 1.08 -12.52
C ASP A 180 -15.85 1.39 -12.04
N ALA A 181 -16.86 0.79 -12.68
CA ALA A 181 -18.26 1.16 -12.44
C ALA A 181 -19.25 0.03 -12.73
N CYS A 182 -18.81 -1.24 -12.70
CA CYS A 182 -19.69 -2.39 -12.87
C CYS A 182 -20.62 -2.26 -14.10
N ARG A 183 -20.01 -1.96 -15.28
CA ARG A 183 -20.74 -1.73 -16.54
C ARG A 183 -21.06 -3.02 -17.27
N GLN A 184 -22.13 -3.01 -18.03
CA GLN A 184 -22.38 -4.02 -19.07
C GLN A 184 -21.32 -3.90 -20.16
N GLU A 185 -20.88 -5.05 -20.69
CA GLU A 185 -19.89 -5.07 -21.75
C GLU A 185 -20.38 -4.32 -23.00
N GLY A 186 -19.49 -3.52 -23.60
CA GLY A 186 -19.81 -2.73 -24.80
C GLY A 186 -20.80 -1.59 -24.56
N SER A 187 -21.20 -1.31 -23.32
CA SER A 187 -22.20 -0.30 -22.97
C SER A 187 -21.68 0.67 -21.91
N GLY A 188 -22.24 1.91 -21.91
CA GLY A 188 -22.06 2.84 -20.80
C GLY A 188 -22.95 2.55 -19.60
N LYS A 189 -23.91 1.62 -19.69
CA LYS A 189 -24.88 1.35 -18.64
C LYS A 189 -24.32 0.43 -17.56
N GLY A 190 -24.67 0.70 -16.31
CA GLY A 190 -24.35 -0.18 -15.17
C GLY A 190 -25.14 -1.48 -15.19
N ILE A 191 -24.60 -2.51 -14.56
CA ILE A 191 -25.32 -3.76 -14.32
C ILE A 191 -26.21 -3.56 -13.10
N PRO A 192 -27.55 -3.75 -13.21
CA PRO A 192 -28.43 -3.65 -12.06
C PRO A 192 -28.01 -4.55 -10.90
N GLY A 193 -28.00 -4.01 -9.68
CA GLY A 193 -27.58 -4.74 -8.49
C GLY A 193 -26.08 -5.04 -8.38
N CYS A 194 -25.31 -4.81 -9.44
CA CYS A 194 -23.86 -5.06 -9.53
C CYS A 194 -23.40 -6.36 -8.82
N PRO A 195 -23.46 -7.53 -9.48
CA PRO A 195 -23.09 -8.81 -8.85
C PRO A 195 -21.61 -8.89 -8.45
N LEU A 196 -20.78 -7.96 -8.87
CA LEU A 196 -19.39 -7.88 -8.42
C LEU A 196 -19.27 -7.63 -6.92
N LEU A 197 -20.26 -6.94 -6.32
CA LEU A 197 -20.26 -6.63 -4.88
C LEU A 197 -20.29 -7.87 -3.99
N ASP A 198 -20.66 -9.02 -4.51
CA ASP A 198 -20.65 -10.28 -3.74
C ASP A 198 -19.23 -10.74 -3.39
N SER A 199 -18.20 -10.26 -4.12
CA SER A 199 -16.81 -10.73 -3.95
C SER A 199 -15.72 -9.67 -4.05
N VAL A 200 -16.04 -8.45 -4.51
CA VAL A 200 -15.09 -7.34 -4.64
C VAL A 200 -15.77 -6.01 -4.30
N GLY A 201 -14.98 -4.95 -4.16
CA GLY A 201 -15.51 -3.62 -3.85
C GLY A 201 -15.93 -3.47 -2.39
N GLY A 202 -15.15 -4.02 -1.45
CA GLY A 202 -15.47 -3.96 -0.05
C GLY A 202 -14.37 -4.47 0.89
N VAL A 203 -14.76 -4.71 2.14
CA VAL A 203 -13.93 -5.24 3.22
C VAL A 203 -14.57 -6.49 3.80
N TRP A 204 -13.79 -7.56 3.93
CA TRP A 204 -14.19 -8.82 4.55
C TRP A 204 -13.51 -9.03 5.89
N GLN A 205 -14.28 -9.43 6.90
CA GLN A 205 -13.78 -9.74 8.23
C GLN A 205 -13.63 -11.25 8.40
N PHE A 206 -12.45 -11.69 8.80
CA PHE A 206 -12.08 -13.06 9.14
C PHE A 206 -11.60 -13.14 10.60
N LYS A 207 -11.17 -14.31 11.04
CA LYS A 207 -10.44 -14.50 12.30
C LYS A 207 -8.94 -14.59 12.03
N ALA A 208 -8.14 -13.80 12.72
CA ALA A 208 -6.68 -13.77 12.54
C ALA A 208 -5.98 -15.03 13.04
N ASP A 209 -6.62 -15.84 13.88
CA ASP A 209 -6.12 -17.08 14.49
C ASP A 209 -6.71 -18.36 13.89
N LYS A 210 -7.67 -18.27 12.95
CA LYS A 210 -8.24 -19.41 12.25
C LYS A 210 -7.57 -19.62 10.89
N LEU A 211 -7.08 -20.82 10.63
CA LEU A 211 -6.40 -21.17 9.37
C LEU A 211 -7.41 -21.54 8.27
N HIS A 212 -6.95 -21.40 7.01
CA HIS A 212 -7.62 -21.89 5.79
C HIS A 212 -9.04 -21.37 5.56
N GLN A 213 -9.32 -20.13 5.95
CA GLN A 213 -10.59 -19.48 5.73
C GLN A 213 -10.79 -19.07 4.26
N SER A 214 -12.04 -18.95 3.84
CA SER A 214 -12.46 -18.49 2.52
C SER A 214 -13.62 -17.49 2.65
N TYR A 215 -14.15 -16.96 1.56
CA TYR A 215 -15.32 -16.06 1.60
C TYR A 215 -16.50 -16.61 2.40
N GLY A 216 -16.72 -17.93 2.38
CA GLY A 216 -17.78 -18.58 3.13
C GLY A 216 -17.63 -18.51 4.66
N ASP A 217 -16.42 -18.24 5.15
CA ASP A 217 -16.11 -18.07 6.57
C ASP A 217 -16.12 -16.60 7.01
N ALA A 218 -16.22 -15.67 6.07
CA ALA A 218 -16.12 -14.24 6.31
C ALA A 218 -17.46 -13.59 6.65
N VAL A 219 -17.37 -12.48 7.38
CA VAL A 219 -18.43 -11.46 7.38
C VAL A 219 -18.07 -10.45 6.28
N HIS A 220 -19.01 -10.18 5.36
CA HIS A 220 -18.90 -9.04 4.45
C HIS A 220 -19.11 -7.77 5.28
N TYR A 221 -18.01 -7.21 5.79
CA TYR A 221 -18.04 -6.16 6.81
C TYR A 221 -18.49 -4.82 6.28
N ALA A 222 -17.98 -4.44 5.10
CA ALA A 222 -18.37 -3.21 4.40
C ALA A 222 -18.38 -3.44 2.89
N THR A 223 -19.28 -2.78 2.20
CA THR A 223 -19.48 -2.87 0.74
C THR A 223 -19.46 -1.49 0.09
N GLY A 224 -19.50 -1.44 -1.24
CA GLY A 224 -19.57 -0.18 -1.97
C GLY A 224 -18.29 0.66 -1.96
N ILE A 225 -17.14 0.03 -1.68
CA ILE A 225 -15.81 0.67 -1.68
C ILE A 225 -15.03 0.13 -2.88
N LYS A 226 -14.91 0.93 -3.94
CA LYS A 226 -14.29 0.50 -5.21
C LYS A 226 -12.92 -0.15 -5.01
N ASN A 227 -12.02 0.56 -4.38
CA ASN A 227 -10.68 0.10 -4.06
C ASN A 227 -10.19 0.82 -2.80
N ALA A 228 -10.10 0.09 -1.70
CA ALA A 228 -9.52 0.56 -0.47
C ALA A 228 -8.09 0.02 -0.37
N VAL A 229 -7.09 0.91 -0.36
CA VAL A 229 -5.70 0.53 -0.15
C VAL A 229 -5.23 0.99 1.23
N GLY A 230 -5.59 2.19 1.70
CA GLY A 230 -5.41 2.56 3.11
C GLY A 230 -6.48 1.89 3.98
N LEU A 231 -6.05 1.11 4.98
CA LEU A 231 -6.91 0.43 5.94
C LEU A 231 -6.24 0.42 7.32
N ALA A 232 -6.90 0.97 8.34
CA ALA A 232 -6.36 1.03 9.68
C ALA A 232 -7.41 0.77 10.75
N TRP A 233 -7.04 0.00 11.79
CA TRP A 233 -7.76 -0.07 13.04
C TRP A 233 -7.28 1.05 13.98
N ASN A 234 -8.17 1.95 14.36
CA ASN A 234 -7.87 2.98 15.35
C ASN A 234 -8.11 2.43 16.75
N THR A 235 -7.03 2.18 17.48
CA THR A 235 -7.08 1.61 18.84
C THR A 235 -7.70 2.56 19.87
N ASN A 236 -7.73 3.87 19.59
CA ASN A 236 -8.31 4.85 20.54
C ASN A 236 -9.84 4.90 20.46
N THR A 237 -10.40 4.60 19.29
CA THR A 237 -11.85 4.65 19.03
C THR A 237 -12.46 3.26 18.85
N HIS A 238 -11.62 2.22 18.79
CA HIS A 238 -12.03 0.85 18.48
C HIS A 238 -12.87 0.75 17.20
N SER A 239 -12.43 1.49 16.16
CA SER A 239 -13.12 1.60 14.88
C SER A 239 -12.18 1.30 13.72
N LEU A 240 -12.73 0.76 12.63
CA LEU A 240 -12.02 0.52 11.38
C LEU A 240 -12.18 1.74 10.46
N PHE A 241 -11.09 2.16 9.84
CA PHE A 241 -11.08 3.24 8.87
C PHE A 241 -10.50 2.75 7.54
N ALA A 242 -11.04 3.24 6.43
CA ALA A 242 -10.55 2.93 5.11
C ALA A 242 -10.56 4.17 4.22
N THR A 243 -9.51 4.31 3.40
CA THR A 243 -9.52 5.24 2.27
C THR A 243 -10.08 4.55 1.04
N GLN A 244 -10.66 5.31 0.10
CA GLN A 244 -11.15 4.79 -1.16
C GLN A 244 -10.55 5.58 -2.32
N HIS A 245 -10.01 4.87 -3.29
CA HIS A 245 -9.69 5.43 -4.60
C HIS A 245 -10.97 5.74 -5.38
N GLY A 246 -11.05 6.95 -5.88
CA GLY A 246 -12.08 7.34 -6.83
C GLY A 246 -11.98 6.57 -8.14
N ARG A 247 -13.01 6.73 -8.95
CA ARG A 247 -12.99 6.28 -10.35
C ARG A 247 -12.56 7.44 -11.26
N GLY A 248 -12.14 7.15 -12.48
CA GLY A 248 -11.79 8.18 -13.47
C GLY A 248 -12.72 8.18 -14.68
N GLN A 249 -12.38 9.04 -15.67
CA GLN A 249 -12.92 9.01 -17.04
C GLN A 249 -14.42 9.31 -17.17
N PHE A 250 -14.92 10.31 -16.46
CA PHE A 250 -16.31 10.74 -16.63
C PHE A 250 -16.55 11.36 -18.01
N ASP A 251 -15.67 12.26 -18.47
CA ASP A 251 -15.79 12.95 -19.75
C ASP A 251 -15.60 12.04 -20.97
N ASP A 252 -14.78 10.98 -20.86
CA ASP A 252 -14.60 9.98 -21.91
C ASP A 252 -15.89 9.19 -22.20
N LYS A 253 -16.64 8.86 -21.16
CA LYS A 253 -17.85 8.02 -21.27
C LYS A 253 -19.16 8.82 -21.30
N TYR A 254 -19.17 9.99 -20.67
CA TYR A 254 -20.37 10.82 -20.49
C TYR A 254 -20.09 12.29 -20.78
N PRO A 255 -19.58 12.64 -21.99
CA PRO A 255 -19.22 14.02 -22.33
C PRO A 255 -20.43 14.97 -22.33
N GLN A 256 -21.66 14.45 -22.40
CA GLN A 256 -22.89 15.24 -22.28
C GLN A 256 -23.16 15.76 -20.86
N TYR A 257 -22.55 15.15 -19.83
CA TYR A 257 -22.74 15.52 -18.42
C TYR A 257 -21.49 16.08 -17.76
N TYR A 258 -20.29 15.72 -18.25
CA TYR A 258 -19.02 16.07 -17.62
C TYR A 258 -18.04 16.66 -18.62
N THR A 259 -17.46 17.78 -18.26
CA THR A 259 -16.32 18.38 -18.97
C THR A 259 -15.02 17.73 -18.55
N SER A 260 -13.94 17.88 -19.35
CA SER A 260 -12.60 17.40 -18.98
C SER A 260 -12.09 18.02 -17.68
N LYS A 261 -12.48 19.27 -17.38
CA LYS A 261 -12.16 19.89 -16.09
C LYS A 261 -12.83 19.14 -14.93
N GLN A 262 -14.12 18.85 -15.04
CA GLN A 262 -14.84 18.07 -14.02
C GLN A 262 -14.28 16.67 -13.86
N SER A 263 -13.83 16.02 -14.93
CA SER A 263 -13.19 14.70 -14.88
C SER A 263 -11.85 14.72 -14.15
N GLN A 264 -11.13 15.85 -14.15
CA GLN A 264 -9.92 16.06 -13.36
C GLN A 264 -10.20 16.37 -11.88
N GLU A 265 -11.40 16.80 -11.55
CA GLU A 265 -11.80 17.23 -10.21
C GLU A 265 -12.69 16.19 -9.49
N LEU A 266 -13.25 15.21 -10.22
CA LEU A 266 -14.21 14.22 -9.74
C LEU A 266 -13.82 12.77 -10.08
N PRO A 267 -14.28 11.83 -9.24
CA PRO A 267 -14.85 12.03 -7.90
C PRO A 267 -13.74 12.29 -6.88
N ALA A 268 -14.12 12.77 -5.69
CA ALA A 268 -13.17 12.85 -4.59
C ALA A 268 -12.59 11.47 -4.23
N GLU A 269 -11.34 11.45 -3.79
CA GLU A 269 -10.81 10.41 -2.94
C GLU A 269 -11.44 10.55 -1.55
N THR A 270 -11.72 9.47 -0.85
CA THR A 270 -12.53 9.55 0.38
C THR A 270 -11.95 8.75 1.53
N LEU A 271 -12.27 9.17 2.77
CA LEU A 271 -12.00 8.45 4.00
C LEU A 271 -13.33 8.10 4.68
N TYR A 272 -13.47 6.86 5.09
CA TYR A 272 -14.63 6.34 5.82
C TYR A 272 -14.24 5.80 7.19
N GLU A 273 -15.08 6.00 8.19
CA GLU A 273 -15.16 5.15 9.37
C GLU A 273 -16.14 4.02 9.06
N LEU A 274 -15.69 2.77 9.18
CA LEU A 274 -16.47 1.61 8.77
C LEU A 274 -17.00 0.84 9.97
N HIS A 275 -18.26 0.42 9.86
CA HIS A 275 -18.94 -0.49 10.77
C HIS A 275 -19.47 -1.69 10.00
N GLN A 276 -19.82 -2.76 10.70
CA GLN A 276 -20.43 -3.89 10.06
C GLN A 276 -21.76 -3.47 9.38
N GLY A 277 -21.86 -3.71 8.09
CA GLY A 277 -22.98 -3.29 7.25
C GLY A 277 -22.83 -1.92 6.59
N SER A 278 -21.68 -1.23 6.75
CA SER A 278 -21.39 0.00 6.01
C SER A 278 -21.45 -0.22 4.50
N ASP A 279 -22.08 0.72 3.78
CA ASP A 279 -22.17 0.75 2.31
C ASP A 279 -21.82 2.15 1.81
N ALA A 280 -20.63 2.29 1.20
CA ALA A 280 -20.14 3.55 0.63
C ALA A 280 -20.73 3.88 -0.76
N GLY A 281 -21.52 2.95 -1.32
CA GLY A 281 -22.37 3.17 -2.48
C GLY A 281 -21.77 2.95 -3.86
N TRP A 282 -20.46 2.67 -4.00
CA TRP A 282 -19.93 2.24 -5.30
C TRP A 282 -20.61 0.94 -5.77
N PRO A 283 -20.96 0.77 -7.04
CA PRO A 283 -20.73 1.65 -8.18
C PRO A 283 -21.88 2.64 -8.45
N PHE A 284 -22.90 2.68 -7.59
CA PHE A 284 -24.16 3.39 -7.84
C PHE A 284 -24.06 4.89 -7.62
N VAL A 285 -23.17 5.31 -6.72
CA VAL A 285 -22.94 6.73 -6.39
C VAL A 285 -21.42 7.03 -6.31
N TYR A 286 -21.10 8.31 -6.37
CA TYR A 286 -19.77 8.84 -6.05
C TYR A 286 -19.92 10.12 -5.22
N TYR A 287 -18.90 10.48 -4.45
CA TYR A 287 -18.91 11.72 -3.67
C TYR A 287 -18.38 12.89 -4.50
N ASP A 288 -19.19 13.95 -4.58
CA ASP A 288 -18.83 15.23 -5.20
C ASP A 288 -18.44 16.24 -4.10
N PRO A 289 -17.17 16.64 -4.01
CA PRO A 289 -16.69 17.51 -2.93
C PRO A 289 -17.16 18.95 -3.08
N PHE A 290 -17.56 19.38 -4.28
CA PHE A 290 -18.07 20.73 -4.55
C PHE A 290 -19.55 20.84 -4.17
N GLN A 291 -20.34 19.81 -4.45
CA GLN A 291 -21.73 19.72 -4.04
C GLN A 291 -21.90 19.19 -2.61
N LYS A 292 -20.80 18.64 -2.00
CA LYS A 292 -20.76 18.06 -0.65
C LYS A 292 -21.83 16.99 -0.42
N LYS A 293 -22.00 16.09 -1.40
CA LYS A 293 -23.01 15.02 -1.36
C LYS A 293 -22.65 13.86 -2.27
N LEU A 294 -23.31 12.73 -2.04
CA LEU A 294 -23.28 11.59 -2.96
C LEU A 294 -24.17 11.88 -4.17
N ILE A 295 -23.59 11.74 -5.37
CA ILE A 295 -24.24 11.93 -6.67
C ILE A 295 -24.50 10.56 -7.30
N LEU A 296 -25.65 10.39 -7.93
CA LEU A 296 -25.98 9.20 -8.70
C LEU A 296 -25.00 9.04 -9.86
N ALA A 297 -24.39 7.85 -9.96
CA ALA A 297 -23.40 7.61 -11.01
C ALA A 297 -24.07 7.55 -12.40
N PRO A 298 -23.41 8.07 -13.45
CA PRO A 298 -24.03 8.18 -14.79
C PRO A 298 -24.36 6.83 -15.40
N GLU A 299 -23.66 5.76 -15.04
CA GLU A 299 -23.96 4.38 -15.41
C GLU A 299 -25.35 3.95 -14.96
N TYR A 300 -25.84 4.53 -13.89
CA TYR A 300 -27.12 4.21 -13.24
C TYR A 300 -28.18 5.28 -13.41
N GLY A 301 -27.98 6.19 -14.37
CA GLY A 301 -28.95 7.20 -14.77
C GLY A 301 -28.64 8.62 -14.27
N GLY A 302 -27.55 8.83 -13.53
CA GLY A 302 -27.16 10.15 -13.04
C GLY A 302 -26.72 11.10 -14.15
N ASP A 303 -26.88 12.39 -13.90
CA ASP A 303 -26.55 13.50 -14.80
C ASP A 303 -25.47 14.46 -14.26
N GLY A 304 -24.79 14.05 -13.18
CA GLY A 304 -23.80 14.86 -12.46
C GLY A 304 -24.41 15.81 -11.42
N LYS A 305 -25.74 15.81 -11.23
CA LYS A 305 -26.47 16.67 -10.29
C LYS A 305 -27.42 15.87 -9.38
N GLU A 306 -27.98 14.80 -9.92
CA GLU A 306 -28.94 13.97 -9.21
C GLU A 306 -28.32 13.35 -7.96
N THR A 307 -28.95 13.59 -6.81
CA THR A 307 -28.48 13.08 -5.54
C THR A 307 -28.73 11.56 -5.44
N GLY A 308 -27.73 10.82 -5.02
CA GLY A 308 -27.81 9.41 -4.76
C GLY A 308 -28.72 9.07 -3.57
N SER A 309 -28.96 7.77 -3.38
CA SER A 309 -29.80 7.29 -2.26
C SER A 309 -29.14 7.59 -0.92
N LYS A 310 -29.94 8.04 0.06
CA LYS A 310 -29.52 8.28 1.45
C LYS A 310 -29.19 6.98 2.24
N LYS A 311 -29.36 5.81 1.64
CA LYS A 311 -28.94 4.54 2.26
C LYS A 311 -27.44 4.36 2.30
N TYR A 312 -26.70 5.08 1.42
CA TYR A 312 -25.26 5.02 1.35
C TYR A 312 -24.62 5.96 2.37
N GLN A 313 -23.49 5.53 2.90
CA GLN A 313 -22.74 6.28 3.90
C GLN A 313 -21.94 7.43 3.24
N ASP A 314 -22.06 8.65 3.78
CA ASP A 314 -21.18 9.75 3.41
C ASP A 314 -19.75 9.54 3.94
N PRO A 315 -18.71 9.96 3.23
CA PRO A 315 -17.36 9.94 3.75
C PRO A 315 -17.19 10.95 4.90
N ILE A 316 -16.26 10.65 5.81
CA ILE A 316 -15.91 11.56 6.92
C ILE A 316 -14.87 12.61 6.52
N ALA A 317 -14.12 12.36 5.43
CA ALA A 317 -13.25 13.33 4.77
C ALA A 317 -13.18 13.05 3.26
N ALA A 318 -12.91 14.09 2.49
CA ALA A 318 -12.78 14.02 1.05
C ALA A 318 -11.52 14.77 0.60
N PHE A 319 -10.84 14.22 -0.39
CA PHE A 319 -9.59 14.74 -0.93
C PHE A 319 -9.73 14.97 -2.45
N PRO A 320 -8.86 15.80 -3.04
CA PRO A 320 -8.85 16.00 -4.48
C PRO A 320 -8.74 14.68 -5.26
N ALA A 321 -9.45 14.63 -6.38
CA ALA A 321 -9.46 13.48 -7.28
C ALA A 321 -8.05 13.07 -7.73
N HIS A 322 -7.85 11.78 -7.95
CA HIS A 322 -6.65 11.15 -8.51
C HIS A 322 -5.40 11.17 -7.62
N LEU A 323 -5.52 11.55 -6.35
CA LEU A 323 -4.40 11.45 -5.40
C LEU A 323 -4.06 10.00 -5.01
N ALA A 324 -4.99 9.07 -5.15
CA ALA A 324 -4.82 7.64 -4.85
C ALA A 324 -4.26 7.38 -3.43
N PRO A 325 -5.11 7.37 -2.39
CA PRO A 325 -4.68 7.15 -1.01
C PRO A 325 -4.32 5.69 -0.76
N ASP A 326 -3.02 5.37 -0.72
CA ASP A 326 -2.51 3.99 -0.67
C ASP A 326 -2.26 3.46 0.74
N ASP A 327 -2.16 4.31 1.76
CA ASP A 327 -2.10 3.86 3.15
C ASP A 327 -2.68 4.88 4.13
N LEU A 328 -3.00 4.41 5.34
CA LEU A 328 -3.62 5.16 6.41
C LEU A 328 -3.01 4.74 7.76
N LEU A 329 -2.49 5.71 8.53
CA LEU A 329 -1.91 5.49 9.84
C LEU A 329 -2.46 6.47 10.87
N PHE A 330 -3.03 6.00 11.98
CA PHE A 330 -3.31 6.83 13.15
C PHE A 330 -2.06 6.95 14.02
N TYR A 331 -1.59 8.18 14.22
CA TYR A 331 -0.36 8.41 14.97
C TYR A 331 -0.59 8.37 16.47
N THR A 332 0.07 7.47 17.15
CA THR A 332 -0.02 7.27 18.62
C THR A 332 1.30 7.57 19.35
N GLY A 333 2.35 7.94 18.58
CA GLY A 333 3.68 8.19 19.10
C GLY A 333 3.80 9.47 19.95
N SER A 334 4.91 9.59 20.64
CA SER A 334 5.22 10.76 21.48
C SER A 334 6.28 11.70 20.88
N MET A 335 6.89 11.30 19.75
CA MET A 335 7.96 12.11 19.13
C MET A 335 7.41 13.39 18.50
N PHE A 336 6.28 13.30 17.80
CA PHE A 336 5.72 14.44 17.07
C PHE A 336 4.97 15.41 18.01
N PRO A 337 4.88 16.71 17.66
CA PRO A 337 4.09 17.69 18.40
C PRO A 337 2.64 17.26 18.63
N GLU A 338 2.03 17.81 19.67
CA GLU A 338 0.68 17.47 20.13
C GLU A 338 -0.39 17.51 19.02
N LYS A 339 -0.26 18.45 18.06
CA LYS A 339 -1.23 18.57 16.95
C LYS A 339 -1.34 17.32 16.07
N TYR A 340 -0.30 16.47 16.06
CA TYR A 340 -0.28 15.24 15.25
C TYR A 340 -0.78 14.00 16.00
N LYS A 341 -0.92 14.08 17.32
CA LYS A 341 -1.39 12.96 18.12
C LYS A 341 -2.83 12.62 17.82
N ASN A 342 -3.10 11.33 17.72
CA ASN A 342 -4.41 10.76 17.42
C ASN A 342 -5.00 11.16 16.06
N GLY A 343 -4.27 11.93 15.25
CA GLY A 343 -4.64 12.24 13.87
C GLY A 343 -4.20 11.15 12.89
N ALA A 344 -4.66 11.26 11.67
CA ALA A 344 -4.40 10.29 10.61
C ALA A 344 -3.41 10.83 9.58
N PHE A 345 -2.32 10.08 9.32
CA PHE A 345 -1.47 10.27 8.16
C PHE A 345 -1.98 9.42 7.01
N ILE A 346 -1.97 9.96 5.78
CA ILE A 346 -2.41 9.29 4.56
C ILE A 346 -1.31 9.44 3.51
N ALA A 347 -0.83 8.33 2.96
CA ALA A 347 0.10 8.32 1.83
C ALA A 347 -0.68 8.40 0.52
N PHE A 348 -0.42 9.42 -0.28
CA PHE A 348 -1.03 9.62 -1.60
C PHE A 348 -0.04 9.26 -2.69
N HIS A 349 -0.32 8.16 -3.37
CA HIS A 349 0.50 7.55 -4.41
C HIS A 349 0.31 8.18 -5.79
N GLY A 350 -0.76 8.92 -6.00
CA GLY A 350 -1.14 9.52 -7.26
C GLY A 350 -0.89 11.03 -7.33
N GLN A 351 -1.31 11.61 -8.45
CA GLN A 351 -1.25 13.03 -8.72
C GLN A 351 -2.63 13.56 -9.09
N SER A 352 -3.05 14.65 -8.45
CA SER A 352 -4.25 15.40 -8.85
C SER A 352 -3.90 16.44 -9.89
N PRO A 353 -4.43 16.34 -11.14
CA PRO A 353 -4.22 17.35 -12.17
C PRO A 353 -4.80 18.70 -11.76
N ALA A 354 -5.96 18.72 -11.10
CA ALA A 354 -6.61 19.94 -10.64
C ALA A 354 -5.80 20.66 -9.56
N LEU A 355 -5.25 19.92 -8.61
CA LEU A 355 -4.42 20.46 -7.52
C LEU A 355 -3.00 20.80 -7.99
N LYS A 356 -2.54 20.19 -9.09
CA LYS A 356 -1.12 20.21 -9.55
C LYS A 356 -0.16 19.79 -8.44
N LYS A 357 -0.58 18.82 -7.65
CA LYS A 357 0.11 18.21 -6.52
C LYS A 357 -0.15 16.71 -6.50
N GLY A 358 0.74 15.98 -5.85
CA GLY A 358 0.62 14.55 -5.67
C GLY A 358 1.89 13.95 -5.09
N TYR A 359 1.91 12.64 -4.93
CA TYR A 359 3.05 11.94 -4.36
C TYR A 359 3.46 12.60 -3.03
N LEU A 360 2.56 12.58 -2.06
CA LEU A 360 2.70 13.30 -0.80
C LEU A 360 2.13 12.49 0.37
N VAL A 361 2.48 12.88 1.58
CA VAL A 361 1.81 12.42 2.80
C VAL A 361 1.00 13.57 3.36
N ALA A 362 -0.29 13.34 3.56
CA ALA A 362 -1.19 14.30 4.20
C ALA A 362 -1.41 13.95 5.68
N PHE A 363 -1.87 14.94 6.43
CA PHE A 363 -2.33 14.78 7.80
C PHE A 363 -3.77 15.29 7.93
N VAL A 364 -4.62 14.49 8.56
CA VAL A 364 -5.99 14.84 8.93
C VAL A 364 -6.05 14.93 10.45
N PRO A 365 -6.33 16.11 11.05
CA PRO A 365 -6.48 16.22 12.48
C PRO A 365 -7.76 15.52 12.96
N PHE A 366 -7.66 14.80 14.08
CA PHE A 366 -8.78 14.11 14.69
C PHE A 366 -8.99 14.57 16.13
N LYS A 367 -10.25 14.65 16.53
CA LYS A 367 -10.66 14.86 17.93
C LYS A 367 -11.87 13.94 18.20
N ASP A 368 -11.82 13.22 19.31
CA ASP A 368 -12.89 12.32 19.72
C ASP A 368 -13.29 11.32 18.60
N GLY A 369 -12.28 10.83 17.87
CA GLY A 369 -12.44 9.83 16.81
C GLY A 369 -12.95 10.35 15.47
N LYS A 370 -13.11 11.67 15.31
CA LYS A 370 -13.62 12.28 14.07
C LYS A 370 -12.66 13.34 13.55
N PRO A 371 -12.62 13.57 12.23
CA PRO A 371 -11.90 14.72 11.67
C PRO A 371 -12.33 16.02 12.36
N SER A 372 -11.38 16.82 12.79
CA SER A 372 -11.62 18.04 13.58
C SER A 372 -11.17 19.33 12.88
N GLY A 373 -10.73 19.21 11.63
CA GLY A 373 -10.29 20.32 10.79
C GLY A 373 -10.00 19.87 9.37
N GLU A 374 -9.59 20.82 8.54
CA GLU A 374 -9.15 20.54 7.18
C GLU A 374 -7.86 19.71 7.19
N TRP A 375 -7.70 18.85 6.19
CA TRP A 375 -6.45 18.12 6.00
C TRP A 375 -5.33 19.07 5.55
N GLU A 376 -4.09 18.74 5.90
CA GLU A 376 -2.90 19.49 5.47
C GLU A 376 -1.88 18.58 4.79
N ILE A 377 -1.04 19.12 3.92
CA ILE A 377 0.12 18.42 3.38
C ILE A 377 1.19 18.39 4.47
N PHE A 378 1.54 17.20 4.94
CA PHE A 378 2.58 17.00 5.95
C PHE A 378 3.97 16.83 5.32
N ALA A 379 4.09 15.96 4.31
CA ALA A 379 5.34 15.78 3.58
C ALA A 379 5.08 15.87 2.07
N ASP A 380 5.81 16.77 1.40
CA ASP A 380 5.71 17.05 -0.04
C ASP A 380 7.06 16.85 -0.71
N ASN A 381 7.07 16.94 -2.04
CA ASN A 381 8.27 16.86 -2.88
C ASN A 381 8.83 15.43 -3.06
N PHE A 382 8.04 14.38 -2.81
CA PHE A 382 8.45 13.02 -3.20
C PHE A 382 8.68 12.91 -4.72
N ALA A 383 7.87 13.59 -5.52
CA ALA A 383 8.06 13.64 -6.95
C ALA A 383 9.46 14.12 -7.37
N GLY A 384 10.11 14.97 -6.57
CA GLY A 384 11.42 15.56 -6.88
C GLY A 384 11.41 16.53 -8.08
N VAL A 385 10.22 16.82 -8.64
CA VAL A 385 9.98 17.69 -9.80
C VAL A 385 8.76 18.58 -9.57
N ASP A 386 8.67 19.69 -10.30
CA ASP A 386 7.45 20.53 -10.27
C ASP A 386 6.34 19.85 -11.10
N LEU A 387 5.28 19.43 -10.44
CA LEU A 387 4.13 18.77 -11.07
C LEU A 387 3.24 19.73 -11.90
N LYS A 388 3.55 21.02 -11.93
CA LYS A 388 2.96 21.98 -12.89
C LYS A 388 3.58 21.83 -14.28
N ASP A 389 4.81 21.34 -14.34
CA ASP A 389 5.50 21.02 -15.58
C ASP A 389 5.51 19.49 -15.76
N SER A 390 4.84 19.01 -16.81
CA SER A 390 4.67 17.59 -17.09
C SER A 390 5.91 16.90 -17.67
N THR A 391 7.03 17.59 -17.79
CA THR A 391 8.25 17.06 -18.44
C THR A 391 9.20 16.36 -17.49
N GLY A 392 9.01 16.50 -16.18
CA GLY A 392 9.89 15.91 -15.17
C GLY A 392 9.64 14.41 -14.92
N ILE A 393 10.72 13.67 -14.63
CA ILE A 393 10.63 12.26 -14.24
C ILE A 393 10.40 12.19 -12.73
N ILE A 394 9.28 11.59 -12.32
CA ILE A 394 8.95 11.37 -10.92
C ILE A 394 10.03 10.52 -10.24
N GLN A 395 10.48 10.96 -9.07
CA GLN A 395 11.54 10.30 -8.33
C GLN A 395 11.00 9.26 -7.35
N HIS A 396 9.94 9.58 -6.60
CA HIS A 396 9.37 8.72 -5.57
C HIS A 396 7.84 8.80 -5.57
N ARG A 397 7.20 7.70 -5.14
CA ARG A 397 5.75 7.59 -4.94
C ARG A 397 5.48 6.92 -3.58
N PRO A 398 5.04 7.68 -2.56
CA PRO A 398 4.76 7.11 -1.25
C PRO A 398 3.59 6.12 -1.33
N THR A 399 3.73 4.97 -0.64
CA THR A 399 2.74 3.90 -0.65
C THR A 399 2.35 3.41 0.74
N GLY A 400 3.30 3.12 1.62
CA GLY A 400 3.06 2.56 2.94
C GLY A 400 3.53 3.47 4.06
N LEU A 401 2.86 3.40 5.20
CA LEU A 401 3.14 4.18 6.40
C LEU A 401 3.30 3.26 7.61
N ALA A 402 4.31 3.52 8.44
CA ALA A 402 4.43 2.88 9.74
C ALA A 402 5.00 3.85 10.78
N GLN A 403 4.64 3.62 12.04
CA GLN A 403 5.24 4.32 13.18
C GLN A 403 6.32 3.44 13.79
N GLY A 404 7.53 3.98 13.92
CA GLY A 404 8.62 3.32 14.64
C GLY A 404 8.41 3.33 16.17
N PRO A 405 9.11 2.48 16.92
CA PRO A 405 9.00 2.43 18.38
C PRO A 405 9.45 3.73 19.06
N ASP A 406 10.27 4.52 18.40
CA ASP A 406 10.72 5.84 18.82
C ASP A 406 9.71 6.95 18.47
N GLY A 407 8.66 6.65 17.73
CA GLY A 407 7.65 7.58 17.27
C GLY A 407 7.94 8.27 15.94
N ALA A 408 9.03 7.92 15.23
CA ALA A 408 9.26 8.40 13.87
C ALA A 408 8.24 7.82 12.90
N LEU A 409 7.90 8.56 11.84
CA LEU A 409 7.08 8.10 10.74
C LEU A 409 7.96 7.54 9.64
N TYR A 410 7.67 6.31 9.21
CA TYR A 410 8.33 5.67 8.07
C TYR A 410 7.39 5.67 6.88
N VAL A 411 7.95 5.93 5.70
CA VAL A 411 7.22 5.97 4.42
C VAL A 411 7.95 5.11 3.41
N SER A 412 7.27 4.13 2.82
CA SER A 412 7.81 3.33 1.72
C SER A 412 7.52 3.98 0.37
N ASP A 413 8.39 3.74 -0.60
CA ASP A 413 8.31 4.22 -1.99
C ASP A 413 8.32 3.05 -2.98
N ASP A 414 7.36 2.98 -3.88
CA ASP A 414 7.25 1.88 -4.84
C ASP A 414 7.98 2.12 -6.16
N LEU A 415 8.57 3.30 -6.36
CA LEU A 415 9.23 3.63 -7.62
C LEU A 415 10.73 3.30 -7.60
N LYS A 416 11.44 3.75 -6.56
CA LYS A 416 12.86 3.44 -6.37
C LYS A 416 13.10 2.35 -5.33
N GLY A 417 12.12 2.06 -4.50
CA GLY A 417 12.25 1.09 -3.42
C GLY A 417 12.98 1.67 -2.22
N ASP A 418 12.74 2.94 -1.93
CA ASP A 418 13.34 3.65 -0.82
C ASP A 418 12.42 3.61 0.41
N ILE A 419 13.02 3.65 1.59
CA ILE A 419 12.30 3.85 2.86
C ILE A 419 12.76 5.16 3.47
N PHE A 420 11.81 6.08 3.65
CA PHE A 420 12.02 7.35 4.32
C PHE A 420 11.68 7.20 5.80
N ARG A 421 12.52 7.78 6.67
CA ARG A 421 12.25 7.96 8.10
C ARG A 421 12.13 9.46 8.39
N ILE A 422 10.97 9.88 8.86
CA ILE A 422 10.66 11.27 9.21
C ILE A 422 10.64 11.38 10.73
N ALA A 423 11.46 12.28 11.28
CA ALA A 423 11.60 12.50 12.71
C ALA A 423 11.41 13.97 13.07
N TYR A 424 10.95 14.24 14.29
CA TYR A 424 10.86 15.58 14.84
C TYR A 424 12.00 15.84 15.82
N ASN A 425 12.85 16.80 15.52
CA ASN A 425 14.07 17.10 16.29
C ASN A 425 13.94 18.39 17.13
N ASN A 426 12.77 19.01 17.22
CA ASN A 426 12.52 20.26 17.94
C ASN A 426 13.57 21.35 17.66
N GLY A 427 14.01 21.46 16.41
CA GLY A 427 15.02 22.43 15.99
C GLY A 427 16.46 22.14 16.50
N LYS A 428 16.71 21.00 17.13
CA LYS A 428 18.08 20.54 17.42
C LYS A 428 18.68 19.99 16.13
N LYS A 429 19.69 20.71 15.62
CA LYS A 429 20.54 20.27 14.51
C LYS A 429 21.52 19.19 14.97
#